data_0453609eb43f4d154bf89317e163e9a1
#
_entry.id   0453609eb43f4d154bf89317e163e9a1
#
_cell.length_a   1.000
_cell.length_b   1.000
_cell.length_c   1.000
_cell.angle_alpha   90.00
_cell.angle_beta   90.00
_cell.angle_gamma   90.00
#
_symmetry.space_group_name_H-M   'P 1'
#
loop_
_entity.id
_entity.type
_entity.pdbx_description
1 polymer ?
#
loop_
_entity_poly.entity_id
_entity_poly.type
_entity_poly.pdbx_seq_one_letter_code
_entity_poly.pdbx_strand_id
1 'polypeptide(L)'
;MPGTTVRGLFVRKDNKVYVIGHKNPDTDSICSAIAYADIKNRKTKGTYVAKRAGQINEETEFVLKYFHVPAPGYLPDVGTQVKDMDLHETPGAANSMSVKRAWKLMQEHNAVTLPITDKEGKVEGLITTGDIAKSYMDAYDNTLLAQARTQYRSIADTVDGQIIVGMGLSQPDTMESFIDEDDLVILGNRAEDQLCAIEANASCLIVCLGAKVGKTIQKLAEERNQVIISTPYDSFTVARLIHQSIPIKYFMKKDNLVIFRSDDFTDKIKDIMTKTRYRAFPVVNTRGKYIGTVSRRNFMSIKKKQLILVDHNERSQAVDNIEEAEILEILDHHRIGSLETFQPIMFRNQPVGCTATIMYEIYAEKYLEIPENIAGLLCAAILSDTLMFRSPTCTERDKEAAQELAKIAKIEIESFANKMFRAGSNLSSKTPEEIFYQDYKKFIVDDLAFGVGQISFMSEEELQTVKDRLMPYMEKECGKHGIKMVFFMLTNIIKESTELLCYGEGSDGLVYEAFGEKVEDSSCRLEGVVSRKKQLIPKFMNALQQ
;
A
#
# COMPACT_ATOMS: atom_id res chain seq x y z
N MET A 1 -40.39 19.75 11.32
CA MET A 1 -40.18 18.40 10.72
C MET A 1 -38.71 18.06 10.82
N PRO A 2 -38.29 16.98 11.48
CA PRO A 2 -36.89 16.68 11.65
C PRO A 2 -36.31 16.02 10.37
N GLY A 3 -35.20 16.54 9.90
CA GLY A 3 -34.47 16.03 8.75
C GLY A 3 -33.87 14.65 9.01
N THR A 4 -34.24 13.69 8.19
CA THR A 4 -33.72 12.33 8.19
C THR A 4 -32.31 12.36 7.60
N THR A 5 -31.30 12.36 8.46
CA THR A 5 -29.90 12.20 8.06
C THR A 5 -29.69 10.75 7.63
N VAL A 6 -29.58 10.52 6.34
CA VAL A 6 -29.15 9.22 5.80
C VAL A 6 -27.68 9.03 6.19
N ARG A 7 -27.43 8.28 7.25
CA ARG A 7 -26.10 7.78 7.60
C ARG A 7 -25.73 6.71 6.57
N GLY A 8 -24.86 7.09 5.61
CA GLY A 8 -24.16 6.11 4.80
C GLY A 8 -23.41 5.13 5.71
N LEU A 9 -23.53 3.84 5.44
CA LEU A 9 -22.77 2.78 6.11
C LEU A 9 -21.28 2.97 5.79
N PHE A 10 -20.58 3.71 6.66
CA PHE A 10 -19.12 3.67 6.67
C PHE A 10 -18.72 2.29 7.21
N VAL A 11 -18.19 1.45 6.32
CA VAL A 11 -17.47 0.25 6.74
C VAL A 11 -16.29 0.73 7.59
N ARG A 12 -16.36 0.47 8.89
CA ARG A 12 -15.25 0.74 9.82
C ARG A 12 -14.08 -0.11 9.35
N LYS A 13 -13.09 0.48 8.70
CA LYS A 13 -11.77 -0.14 8.54
C LYS A 13 -11.22 -0.37 9.95
N ASP A 14 -10.93 -1.62 10.29
CA ASP A 14 -10.27 -1.99 11.54
C ASP A 14 -9.00 -1.15 11.70
N ASN A 15 -8.90 -0.46 12.82
CA ASN A 15 -7.76 0.40 13.13
C ASN A 15 -6.60 -0.51 13.58
N LYS A 16 -5.81 -1.03 12.61
CA LYS A 16 -4.68 -1.91 12.85
C LYS A 16 -3.47 -1.09 13.26
N VAL A 17 -2.84 -1.46 14.37
CA VAL A 17 -1.56 -0.93 14.81
C VAL A 17 -0.47 -1.92 14.40
N TYR A 18 0.54 -1.46 13.67
CA TYR A 18 1.65 -2.30 13.25
C TYR A 18 2.79 -2.21 14.25
N VAL A 19 3.27 -3.36 14.72
CA VAL A 19 4.49 -3.48 15.54
C VAL A 19 5.63 -3.85 14.60
N ILE A 20 6.66 -3.01 14.50
CA ILE A 20 7.67 -3.13 13.46
C ILE A 20 9.06 -2.81 14.00
N GLY A 21 10.02 -3.64 13.63
CA GLY A 21 11.43 -3.41 13.88
C GLY A 21 12.13 -2.62 12.77
N HIS A 22 13.46 -2.53 12.83
CA HIS A 22 14.24 -1.76 11.87
C HIS A 22 14.27 -2.38 10.46
N LYS A 23 14.69 -1.59 9.45
CA LYS A 23 14.62 -1.97 8.03
C LYS A 23 15.60 -3.05 7.57
N ASN A 24 16.64 -3.32 8.35
CA ASN A 24 17.53 -4.47 8.16
C ASN A 24 17.32 -5.47 9.31
N PRO A 25 16.15 -6.13 9.37
CA PRO A 25 15.70 -6.83 10.56
C PRO A 25 16.59 -8.04 10.86
N ASP A 26 17.07 -8.10 12.09
CA ASP A 26 17.72 -9.25 12.70
C ASP A 26 16.75 -10.08 13.54
N THR A 27 17.28 -11.01 14.30
CA THR A 27 16.48 -11.92 15.12
C THR A 27 15.75 -11.17 16.24
N ASP A 28 16.35 -10.17 16.89
CA ASP A 28 15.70 -9.38 17.94
C ASP A 28 14.56 -8.53 17.37
N SER A 29 14.82 -7.81 16.31
CA SER A 29 13.85 -6.96 15.62
C SER A 29 12.57 -7.71 15.26
N ILE A 30 12.67 -8.93 14.73
CA ILE A 30 11.53 -9.76 14.34
C ILE A 30 10.82 -10.40 15.54
N CYS A 31 11.59 -11.00 16.46
CA CYS A 31 11.04 -11.71 17.61
C CYS A 31 10.36 -10.75 18.59
N SER A 32 10.97 -9.60 18.85
CA SER A 32 10.40 -8.55 19.70
C SER A 32 9.12 -7.97 19.10
N ALA A 33 9.03 -7.78 17.77
CA ALA A 33 7.80 -7.33 17.13
C ALA A 33 6.65 -8.34 17.30
N ILE A 34 6.93 -9.64 17.16
CA ILE A 34 5.93 -10.71 17.36
C ILE A 34 5.47 -10.75 18.81
N ALA A 35 6.41 -10.75 19.76
CA ALA A 35 6.11 -10.83 21.19
C ALA A 35 5.32 -9.61 21.68
N TYR A 36 5.68 -8.39 21.24
CA TYR A 36 4.96 -7.21 21.67
C TYR A 36 3.54 -7.13 21.06
N ALA A 37 3.37 -7.58 19.83
CA ALA A 37 2.03 -7.73 19.26
C ALA A 37 1.16 -8.71 20.05
N ASP A 38 1.70 -9.82 20.53
CA ASP A 38 1.00 -10.76 21.42
C ASP A 38 0.59 -10.10 22.74
N ILE A 39 1.51 -9.42 23.43
CA ILE A 39 1.23 -8.68 24.67
C ILE A 39 0.07 -7.69 24.48
N LYS A 40 0.13 -6.88 23.42
CA LYS A 40 -0.87 -5.85 23.15
C LYS A 40 -2.24 -6.45 22.83
N ASN A 41 -2.29 -7.49 22.02
CA ASN A 41 -3.55 -8.15 21.66
C ASN A 41 -4.23 -8.81 22.87
N ARG A 42 -3.48 -9.22 23.89
CA ARG A 42 -4.04 -9.81 25.12
C ARG A 42 -4.48 -8.76 26.15
N LYS A 43 -3.87 -7.59 26.16
CA LYS A 43 -4.10 -6.57 27.20
C LYS A 43 -4.93 -5.39 26.73
N THR A 44 -5.06 -5.14 25.43
CA THR A 44 -5.74 -3.95 24.91
C THR A 44 -6.83 -4.32 23.91
N LYS A 45 -7.84 -3.45 23.80
CA LYS A 45 -8.86 -3.57 22.75
C LYS A 45 -8.31 -2.95 21.45
N GLY A 46 -7.75 -3.77 20.61
CA GLY A 46 -7.19 -3.34 19.30
C GLY A 46 -6.69 -4.54 18.52
N THR A 47 -6.31 -4.32 17.28
CA THR A 47 -5.67 -5.33 16.44
C THR A 47 -4.22 -4.92 16.22
N TYR A 48 -3.30 -5.56 16.91
CA TYR A 48 -1.86 -5.32 16.77
C TYR A 48 -1.26 -6.42 15.91
N VAL A 49 -0.52 -6.01 14.88
CA VAL A 49 0.01 -6.94 13.87
C VAL A 49 1.51 -6.72 13.72
N ALA A 50 2.29 -7.76 14.01
CA ALA A 50 3.72 -7.73 13.73
C ALA A 50 3.99 -7.61 12.23
N LYS A 51 4.93 -6.73 11.87
CA LYS A 51 5.39 -6.47 10.51
C LYS A 51 6.90 -6.45 10.45
N ARG A 52 7.47 -6.64 9.25
CA ARG A 52 8.90 -6.47 8.98
C ARG A 52 9.12 -5.41 7.91
N ALA A 53 10.11 -4.56 8.12
CA ALA A 53 10.47 -3.50 7.17
C ALA A 53 11.45 -3.98 6.08
N GLY A 54 12.14 -5.09 6.31
CA GLY A 54 13.14 -5.67 5.40
C GLY A 54 13.03 -7.16 5.20
N GLN A 55 14.01 -7.72 4.52
CA GLN A 55 14.12 -9.17 4.34
C GLN A 55 14.66 -9.82 5.62
N ILE A 56 14.19 -11.02 5.90
CA ILE A 56 14.62 -11.83 7.04
C ILE A 56 15.95 -12.50 6.67
N ASN A 57 16.91 -12.50 7.60
CA ASN A 57 18.15 -13.24 7.44
C ASN A 57 17.95 -14.75 7.74
N GLU A 58 18.95 -15.57 7.38
CA GLU A 58 18.86 -17.02 7.51
C GLU A 58 18.76 -17.50 8.95
N GLU A 59 19.38 -16.80 9.90
CA GLU A 59 19.30 -17.07 11.33
C GLU A 59 17.86 -16.90 11.83
N THR A 60 17.25 -15.74 11.53
CA THR A 60 15.87 -15.45 11.91
C THR A 60 14.90 -16.42 11.24
N GLU A 61 15.15 -16.78 9.96
CA GLU A 61 14.31 -17.77 9.26
C GLU A 61 14.38 -19.15 9.94
N PHE A 62 15.58 -19.58 10.36
CA PHE A 62 15.77 -20.81 11.13
C PHE A 62 14.98 -20.74 12.45
N VAL A 63 15.09 -19.65 13.22
CA VAL A 63 14.40 -19.46 14.50
C VAL A 63 12.89 -19.55 14.33
N LEU A 64 12.33 -18.84 13.36
CA LEU A 64 10.89 -18.86 13.08
C LEU A 64 10.40 -20.27 12.69
N LYS A 65 11.16 -20.98 11.85
CA LYS A 65 10.83 -22.35 11.45
C LYS A 65 10.93 -23.32 12.63
N TYR A 66 11.96 -23.18 13.47
CA TYR A 66 12.17 -24.07 14.60
C TYR A 66 11.02 -24.00 15.61
N PHE A 67 10.51 -22.81 15.88
CA PHE A 67 9.38 -22.60 16.80
C PHE A 67 8.00 -22.55 16.10
N HIS A 68 7.92 -22.91 14.83
CA HIS A 68 6.68 -22.98 14.04
C HIS A 68 5.88 -21.66 14.04
N VAL A 69 6.57 -20.52 14.01
CA VAL A 69 5.94 -19.19 13.95
C VAL A 69 6.05 -18.63 12.52
N PRO A 70 4.95 -18.21 11.91
CA PRO A 70 5.00 -17.63 10.58
C PRO A 70 5.72 -16.27 10.58
N ALA A 71 6.49 -16.02 9.52
CA ALA A 71 7.18 -14.74 9.35
C ALA A 71 6.19 -13.56 9.28
N PRO A 72 6.49 -12.43 9.94
CA PRO A 72 5.68 -11.23 9.83
C PRO A 72 5.54 -10.75 8.39
N GLY A 73 4.36 -10.23 8.05
CA GLY A 73 4.10 -9.71 6.71
C GLY A 73 4.99 -8.49 6.38
N TYR A 74 5.47 -8.42 5.15
CA TYR A 74 6.35 -7.35 4.68
C TYR A 74 5.64 -6.01 4.57
N LEU A 75 6.22 -4.95 5.12
CA LEU A 75 5.75 -3.58 5.09
C LEU A 75 6.95 -2.63 4.98
N PRO A 76 7.52 -2.46 3.78
CA PRO A 76 8.74 -1.65 3.59
C PRO A 76 8.49 -0.16 3.66
N ASP A 77 7.25 0.27 3.52
CA ASP A 77 6.85 1.66 3.39
C ASP A 77 5.53 1.92 4.13
N VAL A 78 5.51 2.94 4.95
CA VAL A 78 4.33 3.34 5.74
C VAL A 78 3.68 4.62 5.25
N GLY A 79 4.14 5.17 4.13
CA GLY A 79 3.50 6.30 3.47
C GLY A 79 2.02 6.04 3.21
N THR A 80 1.24 7.10 3.26
CA THR A 80 -0.20 7.03 3.08
C THR A 80 -0.54 6.73 1.62
N GLN A 81 -1.45 5.79 1.40
CA GLN A 81 -1.91 5.38 0.08
C GLN A 81 -3.40 5.70 -0.10
N VAL A 82 -3.87 5.72 -1.34
CA VAL A 82 -5.28 6.00 -1.66
C VAL A 82 -6.24 5.06 -0.93
N LYS A 83 -5.86 3.79 -0.70
CA LYS A 83 -6.66 2.83 0.09
C LYS A 83 -6.83 3.21 1.56
N ASP A 84 -5.97 4.11 2.09
CA ASP A 84 -6.03 4.60 3.48
C ASP A 84 -6.92 5.84 3.61
N MET A 85 -7.44 6.36 2.48
CA MET A 85 -8.39 7.47 2.41
C MET A 85 -9.83 6.97 2.44
N ASP A 86 -10.73 7.79 2.95
CA ASP A 86 -12.17 7.53 2.86
C ASP A 86 -12.65 7.87 1.44
N LEU A 87 -12.84 6.86 0.58
CA LEU A 87 -13.31 7.05 -0.78
C LEU A 87 -14.81 7.38 -0.79
N HIS A 88 -15.23 8.21 -1.74
CA HIS A 88 -16.64 8.44 -1.99
C HIS A 88 -17.22 7.29 -2.83
N GLU A 89 -18.26 6.64 -2.29
CA GLU A 89 -18.93 5.51 -2.93
C GLU A 89 -19.89 5.99 -4.03
N THR A 90 -19.36 6.39 -5.17
CA THR A 90 -20.15 6.67 -6.36
C THR A 90 -20.20 5.40 -7.21
N PRO A 91 -21.38 4.89 -7.59
CA PRO A 91 -21.44 3.71 -8.45
C PRO A 91 -20.91 4.02 -9.85
N GLY A 92 -20.32 3.03 -10.50
CA GLY A 92 -19.99 3.11 -11.92
C GLY A 92 -21.27 3.04 -12.78
N ALA A 93 -21.36 3.86 -13.80
CA ALA A 93 -22.48 3.88 -14.73
C ALA A 93 -22.19 3.09 -16.01
N ALA A 94 -23.18 2.38 -16.55
CA ALA A 94 -23.04 1.76 -17.85
C ALA A 94 -23.03 2.82 -18.96
N ASN A 95 -22.23 2.64 -19.99
CA ASN A 95 -22.09 3.57 -21.11
C ASN A 95 -23.39 3.76 -21.92
N SER A 96 -24.32 2.80 -21.87
CA SER A 96 -25.66 2.85 -22.50
C SER A 96 -26.70 3.60 -21.65
N MET A 97 -26.36 4.04 -20.43
CA MET A 97 -27.27 4.79 -19.56
C MET A 97 -27.63 6.14 -20.21
N SER A 98 -28.89 6.56 -20.11
CA SER A 98 -29.32 7.88 -20.61
C SER A 98 -28.79 9.03 -19.75
N VAL A 99 -28.62 10.21 -20.35
CA VAL A 99 -28.20 11.43 -19.62
C VAL A 99 -29.12 11.73 -18.43
N LYS A 100 -30.48 11.61 -18.60
CA LYS A 100 -31.45 11.80 -17.49
C LYS A 100 -31.16 10.89 -16.31
N ARG A 101 -30.94 9.61 -16.59
CA ARG A 101 -30.67 8.63 -15.53
C ARG A 101 -29.30 8.83 -14.88
N ALA A 102 -28.29 9.19 -15.65
CA ALA A 102 -26.97 9.55 -15.13
C ALA A 102 -27.04 10.77 -14.22
N TRP A 103 -27.77 11.82 -14.63
CA TRP A 103 -27.99 13.00 -13.82
C TRP A 103 -28.67 12.67 -12.48
N LYS A 104 -29.74 11.86 -12.51
CA LYS A 104 -30.43 11.40 -11.30
C LYS A 104 -29.48 10.63 -10.37
N LEU A 105 -28.66 9.72 -10.91
CA LEU A 105 -27.66 8.97 -10.17
C LEU A 105 -26.62 9.90 -9.52
N MET A 106 -26.16 10.93 -10.24
CA MET A 106 -25.24 11.94 -9.70
C MET A 106 -25.87 12.71 -8.54
N GLN A 107 -27.17 13.07 -8.63
CA GLN A 107 -27.89 13.75 -7.54
C GLN A 107 -28.03 12.85 -6.31
N GLU A 108 -28.46 11.60 -6.49
CA GLU A 108 -28.65 10.62 -5.41
C GLU A 108 -27.36 10.39 -4.60
N HIS A 109 -26.22 10.40 -5.28
CA HIS A 109 -24.89 10.19 -4.66
C HIS A 109 -24.13 11.50 -4.38
N ASN A 110 -24.74 12.67 -4.57
CA ASN A 110 -24.08 13.98 -4.45
C ASN A 110 -22.73 14.04 -5.22
N ALA A 111 -22.68 13.44 -6.39
CA ALA A 111 -21.49 13.28 -7.22
C ALA A 111 -21.43 14.36 -8.31
N VAL A 112 -20.28 14.97 -8.49
CA VAL A 112 -20.00 15.95 -9.58
C VAL A 112 -19.29 15.31 -10.78
N THR A 113 -18.83 14.08 -10.61
CA THR A 113 -18.17 13.25 -11.63
C THR A 113 -18.71 11.84 -11.50
N LEU A 114 -19.17 11.27 -12.61
CA LEU A 114 -19.67 9.89 -12.68
C LEU A 114 -18.73 9.06 -13.56
N PRO A 115 -18.03 8.08 -13.00
CA PRO A 115 -17.23 7.14 -13.76
C PRO A 115 -18.13 6.20 -14.57
N ILE A 116 -17.74 5.93 -15.80
CA ILE A 116 -18.42 5.02 -16.69
C ILE A 116 -17.59 3.75 -16.77
N THR A 117 -18.25 2.62 -16.48
CA THR A 117 -17.58 1.33 -16.39
C THR A 117 -18.18 0.31 -17.36
N ASP A 118 -17.34 -0.60 -17.82
CA ASP A 118 -17.77 -1.78 -18.55
C ASP A 118 -18.44 -2.83 -17.64
N LYS A 119 -18.82 -3.95 -18.21
CA LYS A 119 -19.44 -5.08 -17.48
C LYS A 119 -18.48 -5.74 -16.48
N GLU A 120 -17.17 -5.57 -16.64
CA GLU A 120 -16.12 -6.11 -15.76
C GLU A 120 -15.78 -5.13 -14.63
N GLY A 121 -16.30 -3.90 -14.69
CA GLY A 121 -16.05 -2.83 -13.72
C GLY A 121 -14.80 -2.02 -14.02
N LYS A 122 -14.30 -2.04 -15.25
CA LYS A 122 -13.17 -1.24 -15.72
C LYS A 122 -13.64 0.15 -16.15
N VAL A 123 -12.92 1.19 -15.84
CA VAL A 123 -13.29 2.56 -16.20
C VAL A 123 -13.05 2.79 -17.69
N GLU A 124 -14.13 3.09 -18.45
CA GLU A 124 -14.12 3.42 -19.88
C GLU A 124 -14.12 4.92 -20.13
N GLY A 125 -14.65 5.71 -19.20
CA GLY A 125 -14.79 7.15 -19.37
C GLY A 125 -15.28 7.84 -18.12
N LEU A 126 -15.39 9.16 -18.22
CA LEU A 126 -15.92 10.04 -17.19
C LEU A 126 -16.94 11.01 -17.78
N ILE A 127 -18.02 11.26 -17.04
CA ILE A 127 -18.93 12.36 -17.33
C ILE A 127 -19.05 13.25 -16.10
N THR A 128 -19.02 14.56 -16.29
CA THR A 128 -19.16 15.56 -15.23
C THR A 128 -20.48 16.32 -15.37
N THR A 129 -20.88 17.00 -14.28
CA THR A 129 -22.03 17.94 -14.35
C THR A 129 -21.84 19.01 -15.42
N GLY A 130 -20.57 19.43 -15.67
CA GLY A 130 -20.24 20.37 -16.75
C GLY A 130 -20.46 19.80 -18.15
N ASP A 131 -20.12 18.53 -18.36
CA ASP A 131 -20.35 17.87 -19.65
C ASP A 131 -21.85 17.71 -19.94
N ILE A 132 -22.64 17.38 -18.91
CA ILE A 132 -24.11 17.34 -19.01
C ILE A 132 -24.65 18.76 -19.28
N ALA A 133 -24.21 19.78 -18.55
CA ALA A 133 -24.65 21.14 -18.79
C ALA A 133 -24.31 21.62 -20.21
N LYS A 134 -23.10 21.29 -20.71
CA LYS A 134 -22.69 21.60 -22.07
C LYS A 134 -23.61 20.95 -23.11
N SER A 135 -23.99 19.68 -22.92
CA SER A 135 -24.90 18.96 -23.84
C SER A 135 -26.29 19.62 -23.96
N TYR A 136 -26.69 20.43 -22.97
CA TYR A 136 -27.92 21.24 -23.01
C TYR A 136 -27.73 22.61 -23.66
N MET A 137 -26.52 23.14 -23.66
CA MET A 137 -26.20 24.48 -24.18
C MET A 137 -25.79 24.43 -25.65
N ASP A 138 -25.28 23.30 -26.11
CA ASP A 138 -24.94 23.09 -27.52
C ASP A 138 -26.24 23.03 -28.34
N ALA A 139 -26.21 23.57 -29.56
CA ALA A 139 -27.37 23.67 -30.43
C ALA A 139 -28.04 22.30 -30.67
N TYR A 140 -29.35 22.30 -30.77
CA TYR A 140 -30.19 21.11 -30.98
C TYR A 140 -29.73 20.34 -32.23
N ASP A 141 -29.04 19.25 -32.04
CA ASP A 141 -28.60 18.38 -33.13
C ASP A 141 -29.43 17.08 -33.12
N ASN A 142 -30.50 17.06 -33.92
CA ASN A 142 -31.35 15.88 -34.04
C ASN A 142 -30.63 14.67 -34.66
N THR A 143 -29.53 14.89 -35.38
CA THR A 143 -28.79 13.80 -36.02
C THR A 143 -28.08 12.93 -34.95
N LEU A 144 -27.71 13.51 -33.81
CA LEU A 144 -27.08 12.79 -32.72
C LEU A 144 -28.00 11.72 -32.11
N LEU A 145 -29.31 11.99 -32.03
CA LEU A 145 -30.28 11.03 -31.51
C LEU A 145 -30.38 9.78 -32.41
N ALA A 146 -30.41 9.97 -33.72
CA ALA A 146 -30.40 8.89 -34.69
C ALA A 146 -29.07 8.14 -34.73
N GLN A 147 -27.93 8.85 -34.78
CA GLN A 147 -26.60 8.24 -34.74
C GLN A 147 -26.36 7.43 -33.47
N ALA A 148 -26.92 7.87 -32.34
CA ALA A 148 -26.84 7.20 -31.05
C ALA A 148 -27.62 5.89 -31.00
N ARG A 149 -28.49 5.62 -31.96
CA ARG A 149 -29.45 4.49 -31.95
C ARG A 149 -30.15 4.40 -30.59
N THR A 150 -30.70 5.55 -30.14
CA THR A 150 -31.29 5.68 -28.82
C THR A 150 -32.50 4.74 -28.69
N GLN A 151 -32.52 3.92 -27.66
CA GLN A 151 -33.59 2.96 -27.43
C GLN A 151 -34.90 3.68 -27.06
N TYR A 152 -36.01 3.29 -27.64
CA TYR A 152 -37.35 3.85 -27.37
C TYR A 152 -37.72 3.80 -25.87
N ARG A 153 -37.27 2.78 -25.16
CA ARG A 153 -37.43 2.70 -23.70
C ARG A 153 -36.76 3.87 -22.96
N SER A 154 -35.56 4.28 -23.40
CA SER A 154 -34.87 5.45 -22.84
C SER A 154 -35.61 6.75 -23.18
N ILE A 155 -36.23 6.82 -24.36
CA ILE A 155 -37.08 7.95 -24.74
C ILE A 155 -38.33 8.00 -23.86
N ALA A 156 -39.04 6.88 -23.70
CA ALA A 156 -40.20 6.78 -22.85
C ALA A 156 -39.90 7.17 -21.40
N ASP A 157 -38.85 6.60 -20.82
CA ASP A 157 -38.38 6.96 -19.46
C ASP A 157 -38.05 8.47 -19.32
N THR A 158 -37.54 9.08 -20.38
CA THR A 158 -37.13 10.50 -20.38
C THR A 158 -38.31 11.45 -20.37
N VAL A 159 -39.38 11.12 -21.10
CA VAL A 159 -40.58 11.95 -21.19
C VAL A 159 -41.68 11.49 -20.22
N ASP A 160 -41.34 10.68 -19.22
CA ASP A 160 -42.30 10.06 -18.28
C ASP A 160 -43.48 9.42 -18.99
N GLY A 161 -43.20 8.83 -20.14
CA GLY A 161 -44.17 8.24 -21.05
C GLY A 161 -44.28 6.73 -20.88
N GLN A 162 -45.40 6.20 -21.40
CA GLN A 162 -45.66 4.78 -21.44
C GLN A 162 -45.68 4.30 -22.91
N ILE A 163 -44.92 3.26 -23.20
CA ILE A 163 -45.00 2.58 -24.51
C ILE A 163 -46.35 1.87 -24.58
N ILE A 164 -47.19 2.27 -25.48
CA ILE A 164 -48.54 1.72 -25.66
C ILE A 164 -48.54 0.62 -26.71
N VAL A 165 -47.79 0.80 -27.80
CA VAL A 165 -47.58 -0.20 -28.84
C VAL A 165 -46.14 -0.17 -29.31
N GLY A 166 -45.59 -1.30 -29.65
CA GLY A 166 -44.22 -1.46 -30.12
C GLY A 166 -44.13 -1.64 -31.62
N MET A 167 -43.37 -0.80 -32.23
CA MET A 167 -42.60 -0.85 -33.46
C MET A 167 -43.32 -0.58 -34.79
N GLY A 168 -43.16 0.59 -35.31
CA GLY A 168 -43.29 0.96 -36.58
C GLY A 168 -43.92 2.05 -37.26
N LEU A 169 -44.54 2.38 -38.30
CA LEU A 169 -44.82 3.65 -38.95
C LEU A 169 -45.57 3.73 -40.26
N SER A 170 -46.24 4.83 -40.60
CA SER A 170 -46.74 5.26 -41.93
C SER A 170 -47.47 6.60 -42.00
N GLN A 171 -48.07 7.05 -43.10
CA GLN A 171 -48.40 8.40 -43.51
C GLN A 171 -49.86 8.80 -43.87
N PRO A 172 -50.24 10.11 -43.74
CA PRO A 172 -51.15 10.86 -44.58
C PRO A 172 -50.59 12.06 -45.34
N ASP A 173 -51.27 12.41 -46.46
CA ASP A 173 -50.75 13.12 -47.61
C ASP A 173 -50.26 14.58 -47.51
N THR A 174 -50.49 15.31 -46.42
CA THR A 174 -49.99 16.69 -46.25
C THR A 174 -48.88 16.86 -45.29
N MET A 175 -48.70 15.92 -44.37
CA MET A 175 -47.51 15.81 -43.52
C MET A 175 -46.44 14.95 -44.19
N GLU A 176 -46.80 14.22 -45.22
CA GLU A 176 -45.96 13.30 -45.99
C GLU A 176 -44.63 13.88 -46.44
N SER A 177 -44.63 15.16 -46.84
CA SER A 177 -43.44 15.85 -47.32
C SER A 177 -42.50 16.31 -46.20
N PHE A 178 -42.87 16.11 -44.94
CA PHE A 178 -42.10 16.57 -43.77
C PHE A 178 -41.69 15.44 -42.81
N ILE A 179 -42.13 14.20 -43.05
CA ILE A 179 -41.82 13.02 -42.24
C ILE A 179 -41.10 12.01 -43.13
N ASP A 180 -39.85 11.74 -42.81
CA ASP A 180 -39.05 10.70 -43.45
C ASP A 180 -39.23 9.34 -42.75
N GLU A 181 -38.91 8.26 -43.45
CA GLU A 181 -38.84 6.91 -42.91
C GLU A 181 -37.85 6.92 -41.70
N ASP A 182 -38.23 6.24 -40.61
CA ASP A 182 -37.49 6.18 -39.36
C ASP A 182 -37.50 7.47 -38.50
N ASP A 183 -38.24 8.49 -38.82
CA ASP A 183 -38.41 9.68 -37.99
C ASP A 183 -39.10 9.40 -36.64
N LEU A 184 -38.84 10.25 -35.66
CA LEU A 184 -39.55 10.34 -34.39
C LEU A 184 -40.47 11.57 -34.45
N VAL A 185 -41.78 11.34 -34.40
CA VAL A 185 -42.79 12.40 -34.55
C VAL A 185 -43.48 12.70 -33.22
N ILE A 186 -43.52 13.99 -32.83
CA ILE A 186 -44.19 14.45 -31.62
C ILE A 186 -45.54 15.05 -31.97
N LEU A 187 -46.62 14.45 -31.45
CA LEU A 187 -48.01 14.74 -31.87
C LEU A 187 -48.93 15.01 -30.66
N GLY A 188 -50.09 15.55 -30.96
CA GLY A 188 -51.22 15.71 -30.05
C GLY A 188 -52.22 14.54 -30.09
N ASN A 189 -53.48 14.85 -29.74
CA ASN A 189 -54.57 13.87 -29.62
C ASN A 189 -55.39 13.68 -30.89
N ARG A 190 -55.06 14.31 -32.02
CA ARG A 190 -55.81 14.17 -33.27
C ARG A 190 -55.48 12.86 -33.95
N ALA A 191 -56.52 12.04 -34.18
CA ALA A 191 -56.34 10.71 -34.74
C ALA A 191 -55.84 10.77 -36.20
N GLU A 192 -56.23 11.82 -36.95
CA GLU A 192 -55.75 12.07 -38.28
C GLU A 192 -54.26 12.30 -38.36
N ASP A 193 -53.71 13.11 -37.43
CA ASP A 193 -52.27 13.37 -37.34
C ASP A 193 -51.49 12.12 -36.95
N GLN A 194 -52.07 11.31 -36.03
CA GLN A 194 -51.50 10.02 -35.59
C GLN A 194 -51.51 9.00 -36.75
N LEU A 195 -52.59 8.93 -37.50
CA LEU A 195 -52.69 8.09 -38.70
C LEU A 195 -51.67 8.54 -39.73
N CYS A 196 -51.55 9.87 -39.91
CA CYS A 196 -50.60 10.54 -40.77
C CYS A 196 -49.17 10.06 -40.50
N ALA A 197 -48.71 10.18 -39.28
CA ALA A 197 -47.38 9.71 -38.91
C ALA A 197 -47.22 8.18 -39.08
N ILE A 198 -48.30 7.42 -38.83
CA ILE A 198 -48.36 6.00 -39.10
C ILE A 198 -48.34 5.68 -40.60
N GLU A 199 -48.72 6.50 -41.48
CA GLU A 199 -48.65 6.28 -42.93
C GLU A 199 -47.37 6.83 -43.58
N ALA A 200 -46.60 7.73 -42.92
CA ALA A 200 -45.30 8.26 -43.35
C ALA A 200 -44.06 7.38 -43.01
N ASN A 201 -44.18 6.24 -42.46
CA ASN A 201 -43.04 5.40 -42.01
C ASN A 201 -42.08 6.05 -40.98
N ALA A 202 -42.49 7.01 -40.05
CA ALA A 202 -41.67 7.50 -38.92
C ALA A 202 -41.39 6.42 -37.86
N SER A 203 -40.31 6.23 -37.15
CA SER A 203 -40.07 5.06 -36.26
C SER A 203 -40.75 5.12 -34.90
N CYS A 204 -41.18 6.29 -34.48
CA CYS A 204 -41.81 6.48 -33.18
C CYS A 204 -42.77 7.66 -33.17
N LEU A 205 -43.96 7.46 -32.59
CA LEU A 205 -44.89 8.53 -32.28
C LEU A 205 -44.86 8.84 -30.79
N ILE A 206 -44.67 10.11 -30.42
CA ILE A 206 -44.84 10.58 -29.04
C ILE A 206 -46.16 11.37 -28.98
N VAL A 207 -47.15 10.79 -28.32
CA VAL A 207 -48.47 11.40 -28.14
C VAL A 207 -48.50 12.15 -26.81
N CYS A 208 -48.61 13.48 -26.89
CA CYS A 208 -48.49 14.43 -25.79
C CYS A 208 -49.79 14.62 -25.00
N LEU A 209 -49.70 15.34 -23.86
CA LEU A 209 -50.82 15.79 -23.01
C LEU A 209 -51.67 14.65 -22.42
N GLY A 210 -51.09 13.46 -22.26
CA GLY A 210 -51.84 12.30 -21.75
C GLY A 210 -52.98 11.84 -22.63
N ALA A 211 -52.96 12.20 -23.93
CA ALA A 211 -54.01 11.86 -24.88
C ALA A 211 -54.11 10.33 -25.04
N LYS A 212 -55.34 9.85 -25.10
CA LYS A 212 -55.65 8.43 -25.35
C LYS A 212 -55.49 8.10 -26.83
N VAL A 213 -54.65 7.16 -27.14
CA VAL A 213 -54.48 6.61 -28.47
C VAL A 213 -55.62 5.63 -28.76
N GLY A 214 -56.35 5.82 -29.89
CA GLY A 214 -57.44 4.95 -30.28
C GLY A 214 -56.99 3.52 -30.60
N LYS A 215 -57.84 2.51 -30.31
CA LYS A 215 -57.49 1.09 -30.54
C LYS A 215 -57.13 0.79 -31.97
N THR A 216 -57.77 1.47 -32.95
CA THR A 216 -57.45 1.33 -34.38
C THR A 216 -56.02 1.78 -34.67
N ILE A 217 -55.64 2.94 -34.16
CA ILE A 217 -54.29 3.48 -34.29
C ILE A 217 -53.24 2.55 -33.65
N GLN A 218 -53.54 2.03 -32.42
CA GLN A 218 -52.66 1.06 -31.76
C GLN A 218 -52.45 -0.19 -32.63
N LYS A 219 -53.55 -0.74 -33.20
CA LYS A 219 -53.49 -1.95 -34.02
C LYS A 219 -52.70 -1.72 -35.32
N LEU A 220 -52.90 -0.58 -35.98
CA LEU A 220 -52.14 -0.22 -37.18
C LEU A 220 -50.64 -0.05 -36.90
N ALA A 221 -50.29 0.59 -35.79
CA ALA A 221 -48.91 0.73 -35.39
C ALA A 221 -48.28 -0.64 -35.04
N GLU A 222 -49.01 -1.54 -34.40
CA GLU A 222 -48.55 -2.90 -34.09
C GLU A 222 -48.31 -3.74 -35.34
N GLU A 223 -49.22 -3.72 -36.30
CA GLU A 223 -49.11 -4.42 -37.60
C GLU A 223 -47.89 -3.96 -38.40
N ARG A 224 -47.42 -2.74 -38.18
CA ARG A 224 -46.28 -2.14 -38.87
C ARG A 224 -45.00 -2.04 -38.03
N ASN A 225 -44.95 -2.71 -36.89
CA ASN A 225 -43.79 -2.71 -35.96
C ASN A 225 -43.40 -1.34 -35.40
N GLN A 226 -44.30 -0.42 -35.09
CA GLN A 226 -44.06 0.98 -34.72
C GLN A 226 -44.16 1.21 -33.21
N VAL A 227 -43.45 2.21 -32.68
CA VAL A 227 -43.52 2.57 -31.26
C VAL A 227 -44.43 3.76 -31.04
N ILE A 228 -45.44 3.63 -30.16
CA ILE A 228 -46.20 4.77 -29.67
C ILE A 228 -45.88 4.99 -28.20
N ILE A 229 -45.41 6.20 -27.86
CA ILE A 229 -45.13 6.65 -26.47
C ILE A 229 -46.20 7.66 -26.11
N SER A 230 -47.02 7.42 -25.05
CA SER A 230 -47.90 8.43 -24.52
C SER A 230 -47.24 9.11 -23.33
N THR A 231 -47.28 10.45 -23.27
CA THR A 231 -46.67 11.25 -22.22
C THR A 231 -47.64 12.34 -21.73
N PRO A 232 -47.64 12.69 -20.41
CA PRO A 232 -48.44 13.80 -19.94
C PRO A 232 -47.89 15.19 -20.37
N TYR A 233 -46.67 15.26 -20.87
CA TYR A 233 -46.02 16.53 -21.26
C TYR A 233 -46.55 17.06 -22.59
N ASP A 234 -46.42 18.38 -22.78
CA ASP A 234 -46.65 19.06 -24.06
C ASP A 234 -45.47 18.83 -25.03
N SER A 235 -45.68 19.13 -26.30
CA SER A 235 -44.69 18.90 -27.36
C SER A 235 -43.38 19.67 -27.17
N PHE A 236 -43.44 20.91 -26.62
CA PHE A 236 -42.25 21.70 -26.36
C PHE A 236 -41.41 21.08 -25.26
N THR A 237 -42.05 20.62 -24.16
CA THR A 237 -41.37 19.92 -23.07
C THR A 237 -40.77 18.61 -23.56
N VAL A 238 -41.49 17.83 -24.35
CA VAL A 238 -40.98 16.59 -24.94
C VAL A 238 -39.76 16.86 -25.82
N ALA A 239 -39.86 17.81 -26.75
CA ALA A 239 -38.75 18.17 -27.62
C ALA A 239 -37.48 18.56 -26.84
N ARG A 240 -37.66 19.31 -25.75
CA ARG A 240 -36.53 19.68 -24.86
C ARG A 240 -35.95 18.52 -24.07
N LEU A 241 -36.79 17.57 -23.65
CA LEU A 241 -36.34 16.45 -22.79
C LEU A 241 -35.74 15.29 -23.59
N ILE A 242 -36.11 15.14 -24.86
CA ILE A 242 -35.75 13.97 -25.67
C ILE A 242 -34.23 13.76 -25.79
N HIS A 243 -33.44 14.84 -25.78
CA HIS A 243 -31.98 14.78 -25.76
C HIS A 243 -31.41 14.10 -24.51
N GLN A 244 -32.16 14.11 -23.41
CA GLN A 244 -31.74 13.45 -22.15
C GLN A 244 -31.81 11.93 -22.26
N SER A 245 -32.44 11.39 -23.30
CA SER A 245 -32.51 9.95 -23.58
C SER A 245 -31.22 9.40 -24.21
N ILE A 246 -30.41 10.27 -24.78
CA ILE A 246 -29.13 9.89 -25.42
C ILE A 246 -28.22 9.20 -24.43
N PRO A 247 -27.57 8.08 -24.79
CA PRO A 247 -26.62 7.39 -23.94
C PRO A 247 -25.40 8.25 -23.61
N ILE A 248 -24.96 8.18 -22.34
CA ILE A 248 -23.85 9.00 -21.85
C ILE A 248 -22.52 8.74 -22.55
N LYS A 249 -22.35 7.62 -23.24
CA LYS A 249 -21.15 7.31 -24.05
C LYS A 249 -20.85 8.36 -25.14
N TYR A 250 -21.85 9.14 -25.59
CA TYR A 250 -21.67 10.19 -26.57
C TYR A 250 -21.16 11.51 -25.98
N PHE A 251 -21.30 11.69 -24.68
CA PHE A 251 -20.88 12.91 -23.94
C PHE A 251 -19.72 12.67 -23.00
N MET A 252 -19.37 11.41 -22.75
CA MET A 252 -18.27 11.08 -21.84
C MET A 252 -16.92 11.41 -22.45
N LYS A 253 -15.99 11.79 -21.59
CA LYS A 253 -14.56 11.88 -21.92
C LYS A 253 -13.94 10.50 -21.83
N LYS A 254 -13.17 10.12 -22.86
CA LYS A 254 -12.46 8.83 -22.96
C LYS A 254 -10.95 9.00 -22.91
N ASP A 255 -10.45 10.11 -23.41
CA ASP A 255 -9.03 10.34 -23.56
C ASP A 255 -8.44 11.07 -22.36
N ASN A 256 -7.17 10.79 -22.07
CA ASN A 256 -6.40 11.43 -20.99
C ASN A 256 -7.11 11.36 -19.62
N LEU A 257 -7.74 10.24 -19.32
CA LEU A 257 -8.37 10.01 -18.03
C LEU A 257 -7.33 9.91 -16.92
N VAL A 258 -7.51 10.71 -15.87
CA VAL A 258 -6.73 10.58 -14.65
C VAL A 258 -7.43 9.62 -13.71
N ILE A 259 -6.88 8.42 -13.59
CA ILE A 259 -7.39 7.32 -12.75
C ILE A 259 -6.31 6.97 -11.76
N PHE A 260 -6.65 6.89 -10.47
CA PHE A 260 -5.71 6.49 -9.43
C PHE A 260 -5.90 5.04 -9.02
N ARG A 261 -4.81 4.41 -8.60
CA ARG A 261 -4.84 3.06 -8.03
C ARG A 261 -4.96 3.14 -6.52
N SER A 262 -5.57 2.13 -5.93
CA SER A 262 -5.71 2.03 -4.47
C SER A 262 -4.37 2.00 -3.72
N ASP A 263 -3.31 1.56 -4.40
CA ASP A 263 -1.93 1.46 -3.90
C ASP A 263 -1.04 2.68 -4.25
N ASP A 264 -1.55 3.68 -4.97
CA ASP A 264 -0.81 4.93 -5.21
C ASP A 264 -0.59 5.72 -3.92
N PHE A 265 0.60 6.31 -3.78
CA PHE A 265 0.93 7.18 -2.65
C PHE A 265 0.25 8.54 -2.76
N THR A 266 -0.23 9.05 -1.63
CA THR A 266 -1.02 10.29 -1.57
C THR A 266 -0.27 11.52 -2.06
N ASP A 267 1.04 11.62 -1.82
CA ASP A 267 1.85 12.73 -2.28
C ASP A 267 1.89 12.83 -3.81
N LYS A 268 2.08 11.70 -4.50
CA LYS A 268 2.09 11.65 -5.96
C LYS A 268 0.76 12.08 -6.55
N ILE A 269 -0.37 11.59 -6.00
CA ILE A 269 -1.69 11.95 -6.51
C ILE A 269 -2.06 13.39 -6.21
N LYS A 270 -1.59 13.97 -5.10
CA LYS A 270 -1.80 15.36 -4.73
C LYS A 270 -1.25 16.31 -5.79
N ASP A 271 -0.03 16.07 -6.27
CA ASP A 271 0.58 16.85 -7.34
C ASP A 271 -0.21 16.78 -8.66
N ILE A 272 -0.69 15.60 -9.01
CA ILE A 272 -1.52 15.40 -10.20
C ILE A 272 -2.85 16.14 -10.06
N MET A 273 -3.50 16.02 -8.91
CA MET A 273 -4.77 16.69 -8.62
C MET A 273 -4.66 18.22 -8.66
N THR A 274 -3.53 18.80 -8.22
CA THR A 274 -3.35 20.26 -8.27
C THR A 274 -3.25 20.80 -9.69
N LYS A 275 -2.71 20.02 -10.62
CA LYS A 275 -2.50 20.38 -12.03
C LYS A 275 -3.73 20.13 -12.91
N THR A 276 -4.76 19.45 -12.39
CA THR A 276 -5.96 19.07 -13.16
C THR A 276 -7.20 19.84 -12.70
N ARG A 277 -8.16 20.05 -13.61
CA ARG A 277 -9.42 20.75 -13.33
C ARG A 277 -10.54 19.87 -12.77
N TYR A 278 -10.33 18.55 -12.73
CA TYR A 278 -11.34 17.63 -12.18
C TYR A 278 -11.51 17.82 -10.68
N ARG A 279 -12.74 17.65 -10.19
CA ARG A 279 -13.08 17.74 -8.77
C ARG A 279 -13.02 16.40 -8.05
N ALA A 280 -13.31 15.31 -8.78
CA ALA A 280 -13.22 13.95 -8.29
C ALA A 280 -12.56 13.06 -9.35
N PHE A 281 -11.83 12.06 -8.90
CA PHE A 281 -11.02 11.16 -9.70
C PHE A 281 -11.42 9.72 -9.39
N PRO A 282 -11.63 8.86 -10.40
CA PRO A 282 -11.91 7.45 -10.17
C PRO A 282 -10.70 6.74 -9.56
N VAL A 283 -10.99 5.80 -8.66
CA VAL A 283 -10.01 4.92 -8.03
C VAL A 283 -10.29 3.49 -8.44
N VAL A 284 -9.24 2.78 -8.84
CA VAL A 284 -9.29 1.36 -9.17
C VAL A 284 -8.46 0.55 -8.16
N ASN A 285 -8.86 -0.69 -7.93
CA ASN A 285 -8.07 -1.62 -7.12
C ASN A 285 -6.86 -2.15 -7.91
N THR A 286 -6.04 -2.99 -7.28
CA THR A 286 -4.85 -3.63 -7.90
C THR A 286 -5.17 -4.48 -9.12
N ARG A 287 -6.45 -4.92 -9.30
CA ARG A 287 -6.93 -5.66 -10.46
C ARG A 287 -7.51 -4.76 -11.55
N GLY A 288 -7.43 -3.42 -11.39
CA GLY A 288 -7.97 -2.44 -12.34
C GLY A 288 -9.49 -2.23 -12.26
N LYS A 289 -10.17 -2.84 -11.27
CA LYS A 289 -11.61 -2.67 -11.07
C LYS A 289 -11.90 -1.39 -10.27
N TYR A 290 -12.87 -0.61 -10.72
CA TYR A 290 -13.36 0.59 -10.06
C TYR A 290 -13.90 0.30 -8.65
N ILE A 291 -13.53 1.14 -7.69
CA ILE A 291 -13.90 0.99 -6.26
C ILE A 291 -14.46 2.26 -5.61
N GLY A 292 -14.45 3.40 -6.30
CA GLY A 292 -14.94 4.67 -5.77
C GLY A 292 -14.21 5.86 -6.36
N THR A 293 -14.50 7.06 -5.86
CA THR A 293 -13.82 8.28 -6.27
C THR A 293 -13.10 8.95 -5.11
N VAL A 294 -12.04 9.67 -5.42
CA VAL A 294 -11.27 10.50 -4.48
C VAL A 294 -11.26 11.95 -4.96
N SER A 295 -11.28 12.88 -4.02
CA SER A 295 -11.24 14.33 -4.26
C SER A 295 -10.19 14.99 -3.36
N ARG A 296 -9.87 16.28 -3.61
CA ARG A 296 -8.96 17.04 -2.75
C ARG A 296 -9.43 17.12 -1.28
N ARG A 297 -10.72 17.00 -1.01
CA ARG A 297 -11.27 17.01 0.36
C ARG A 297 -10.85 15.80 1.17
N ASN A 298 -10.63 14.66 0.52
CA ASN A 298 -10.24 13.42 1.19
C ASN A 298 -8.86 13.51 1.85
N PHE A 299 -8.01 14.46 1.42
CA PHE A 299 -6.71 14.72 2.09
C PHE A 299 -6.86 15.31 3.50
N MET A 300 -8.01 15.92 3.82
CA MET A 300 -8.27 16.47 5.15
C MET A 300 -8.64 15.39 6.19
N SER A 301 -8.97 14.20 5.75
CA SER A 301 -9.40 13.06 6.58
C SER A 301 -8.48 11.84 6.45
N ILE A 302 -7.24 12.05 6.01
CA ILE A 302 -6.26 10.97 5.92
C ILE A 302 -5.96 10.41 7.30
N LYS A 303 -6.08 9.10 7.44
CA LYS A 303 -5.68 8.36 8.64
C LYS A 303 -4.27 7.83 8.43
N LYS A 304 -3.33 8.35 9.21
CA LYS A 304 -1.96 7.84 9.23
C LYS A 304 -1.93 6.39 9.75
N LYS A 305 -1.01 5.58 9.24
CA LYS A 305 -0.76 4.26 9.80
C LYS A 305 -0.21 4.40 11.20
N GLN A 306 -0.74 3.64 12.15
CA GLN A 306 -0.30 3.64 13.54
C GLN A 306 0.79 2.60 13.76
N LEU A 307 1.91 3.01 14.33
CA LEU A 307 3.10 2.18 14.52
C LEU A 307 3.52 2.11 15.99
N ILE A 308 4.03 0.95 16.35
CA ILE A 308 4.87 0.74 17.52
C ILE A 308 6.24 0.29 17.00
N LEU A 309 7.28 1.01 17.38
CA LEU A 309 8.64 0.71 16.99
C LEU A 309 9.31 -0.16 18.05
N VAL A 310 9.99 -1.20 17.62
CA VAL A 310 10.78 -2.06 18.47
C VAL A 310 12.21 -2.16 17.93
N ASP A 311 13.19 -2.23 18.83
CA ASP A 311 14.59 -2.46 18.50
C ASP A 311 15.24 -1.36 17.63
N HIS A 312 14.68 -0.17 17.62
CA HIS A 312 15.30 1.03 17.03
C HIS A 312 14.54 2.30 17.41
N ASN A 313 15.26 3.42 17.43
CA ASN A 313 14.72 4.75 17.63
C ASN A 313 15.38 5.81 16.74
N GLU A 314 16.03 5.39 15.65
CA GLU A 314 16.67 6.28 14.68
C GLU A 314 15.90 6.27 13.34
N ARG A 315 15.65 7.46 12.76
CA ARG A 315 14.98 7.61 11.46
C ARG A 315 15.70 6.85 10.34
N SER A 316 17.02 6.83 10.37
CA SER A 316 17.86 6.13 9.37
C SER A 316 17.64 4.62 9.33
N GLN A 317 17.19 4.03 10.44
CA GLN A 317 16.92 2.60 10.60
C GLN A 317 15.45 2.25 10.44
N ALA A 318 14.55 3.24 10.51
CA ALA A 318 13.12 3.03 10.43
C ALA A 318 12.65 2.66 9.01
N VAL A 319 11.45 2.13 8.95
CA VAL A 319 10.71 1.88 7.70
C VAL A 319 10.58 3.17 6.88
N ASP A 320 10.54 3.04 5.56
CA ASP A 320 10.46 4.19 4.67
C ASP A 320 9.17 5.02 4.91
N ASN A 321 9.26 6.33 4.76
CA ASN A 321 8.20 7.32 5.02
C ASN A 321 7.65 7.31 6.45
N ILE A 322 8.50 7.03 7.44
CA ILE A 322 8.14 6.98 8.87
C ILE A 322 7.48 8.29 9.36
N GLU A 323 7.83 9.44 8.81
CA GLU A 323 7.26 10.76 9.11
C GLU A 323 5.78 10.90 8.75
N GLU A 324 5.28 10.07 7.84
CA GLU A 324 3.86 10.03 7.49
C GLU A 324 3.04 9.14 8.42
N ALA A 325 3.69 8.34 9.27
CA ALA A 325 3.02 7.49 10.23
C ALA A 325 2.72 8.21 11.56
N GLU A 326 1.89 7.60 12.39
CA GLU A 326 1.66 7.96 13.78
C GLU A 326 2.35 6.95 14.68
N ILE A 327 3.46 7.36 15.31
CA ILE A 327 4.19 6.51 16.26
C ILE A 327 3.47 6.60 17.60
N LEU A 328 3.07 5.46 18.16
CA LEU A 328 2.39 5.37 19.45
C LEU A 328 3.35 5.02 20.59
N GLU A 329 4.29 4.14 20.33
CA GLU A 329 5.20 3.62 21.33
C GLU A 329 6.56 3.29 20.68
N ILE A 330 7.65 3.39 21.49
CA ILE A 330 9.00 2.93 21.12
C ILE A 330 9.56 2.09 22.27
N LEU A 331 10.08 0.91 21.94
CA LEU A 331 10.76 0.01 22.88
C LEU A 331 12.12 -0.37 22.31
N ASP A 332 13.19 -0.04 23.01
CA ASP A 332 14.54 -0.15 22.46
C ASP A 332 15.61 -0.34 23.55
N HIS A 333 16.75 -0.86 23.16
CA HIS A 333 17.93 -1.01 24.00
C HIS A 333 19.16 -0.25 23.46
N HIS A 334 19.00 0.41 22.32
CA HIS A 334 20.06 1.20 21.69
C HIS A 334 20.21 2.59 22.31
N ARG A 335 21.25 3.33 21.90
CA ARG A 335 21.37 4.76 22.21
C ARG A 335 20.16 5.53 21.70
N ILE A 336 19.82 6.62 22.37
CA ILE A 336 18.73 7.48 21.91
C ILE A 336 19.14 8.18 20.61
N GLY A 337 18.34 8.00 19.58
CA GLY A 337 18.52 8.57 18.25
C GLY A 337 17.72 9.86 18.04
N SER A 338 17.50 10.21 16.75
CA SER A 338 16.93 11.49 16.31
C SER A 338 15.48 11.38 15.81
N LEU A 339 14.69 10.43 16.34
CA LEU A 339 13.31 10.27 15.92
C LEU A 339 12.41 11.26 16.67
N GLU A 340 11.68 12.10 15.93
CA GLU A 340 10.79 13.13 16.50
C GLU A 340 9.34 12.70 16.35
N THR A 341 8.50 13.02 17.35
CA THR A 341 7.06 12.75 17.34
C THR A 341 6.26 14.03 17.63
N PHE A 342 5.10 14.20 16.99
CA PHE A 342 4.22 15.36 17.23
C PHE A 342 3.46 15.28 18.55
N GLN A 343 3.21 14.07 19.05
CA GLN A 343 2.48 13.83 20.30
C GLN A 343 3.38 13.14 21.30
N PRO A 344 3.14 13.32 22.60
CA PRO A 344 3.79 12.51 23.63
C PRO A 344 3.48 11.02 23.41
N ILE A 345 4.51 10.19 23.48
CA ILE A 345 4.41 8.74 23.28
C ILE A 345 4.99 7.99 24.49
N MET A 346 4.66 6.71 24.59
CA MET A 346 5.38 5.82 25.51
C MET A 346 6.73 5.47 24.91
N PHE A 347 7.81 5.83 25.61
CA PHE A 347 9.18 5.50 25.21
C PHE A 347 9.88 4.73 26.32
N ARG A 348 10.18 3.44 26.06
CA ARG A 348 10.92 2.59 26.98
C ARG A 348 12.25 2.21 26.35
N ASN A 349 13.32 2.78 26.90
CA ASN A 349 14.69 2.46 26.52
C ASN A 349 15.42 1.96 27.76
N GLN A 350 16.13 0.83 27.63
CA GLN A 350 16.86 0.21 28.75
C GLN A 350 18.23 -0.28 28.30
N PRO A 351 19.28 -0.10 29.13
CA PRO A 351 20.63 -0.52 28.80
C PRO A 351 20.82 -2.03 29.09
N VAL A 352 20.17 -2.86 28.29
CA VAL A 352 20.27 -4.32 28.24
C VAL A 352 20.88 -4.79 26.92
N GLY A 353 21.19 -6.06 26.80
CA GLY A 353 21.82 -6.63 25.62
C GLY A 353 20.90 -6.80 24.42
N CYS A 354 19.57 -6.83 24.64
CA CYS A 354 18.59 -7.16 23.61
C CYS A 354 17.21 -6.60 23.97
N THR A 355 16.43 -6.15 22.97
CA THR A 355 15.05 -5.70 23.19
C THR A 355 14.14 -6.83 23.66
N ALA A 356 14.42 -8.08 23.30
CA ALA A 356 13.68 -9.24 23.79
C ALA A 356 13.73 -9.40 25.32
N THR A 357 14.79 -8.95 25.98
CA THR A 357 14.86 -8.89 27.46
C THR A 357 13.80 -7.93 28.00
N ILE A 358 13.60 -6.78 27.37
CA ILE A 358 12.54 -5.84 27.74
C ILE A 358 11.15 -6.48 27.52
N MET A 359 10.96 -7.25 26.46
CA MET A 359 9.70 -7.97 26.23
C MET A 359 9.41 -9.00 27.32
N TYR A 360 10.42 -9.77 27.75
CA TYR A 360 10.30 -10.70 28.87
C TYR A 360 9.83 -9.99 30.14
N GLU A 361 10.44 -8.85 30.49
CA GLU A 361 10.04 -8.06 31.65
C GLU A 361 8.60 -7.54 31.53
N ILE A 362 8.18 -7.08 30.35
CA ILE A 362 6.82 -6.60 30.14
C ILE A 362 5.80 -7.74 30.31
N TYR A 363 6.09 -8.97 29.90
CA TYR A 363 5.22 -10.11 30.20
C TYR A 363 5.06 -10.29 31.71
N ALA A 364 6.15 -10.24 32.48
CA ALA A 364 6.11 -10.33 33.95
C ALA A 364 5.35 -9.15 34.58
N GLU A 365 5.63 -7.91 34.18
CA GLU A 365 4.93 -6.69 34.65
C GLU A 365 3.42 -6.73 34.39
N LYS A 366 3.00 -7.36 33.29
CA LYS A 366 1.60 -7.48 32.93
C LYS A 366 0.94 -8.76 33.46
N TYR A 367 1.67 -9.59 34.19
CA TYR A 367 1.18 -10.88 34.70
C TYR A 367 0.62 -11.75 33.57
N LEU A 368 1.38 -11.89 32.45
CA LEU A 368 1.03 -12.69 31.31
C LEU A 368 1.92 -13.94 31.25
N GLU A 369 1.32 -15.09 31.06
CA GLU A 369 2.06 -16.30 30.71
C GLU A 369 2.64 -16.17 29.31
N ILE A 370 3.93 -16.53 29.17
CA ILE A 370 4.62 -16.51 27.88
C ILE A 370 4.35 -17.84 27.17
N PRO A 371 3.78 -17.85 25.95
CA PRO A 371 3.63 -19.09 25.17
C PRO A 371 4.98 -19.71 24.85
N GLU A 372 5.03 -21.03 24.78
CA GLU A 372 6.26 -21.82 24.53
C GLU A 372 7.00 -21.34 23.28
N ASN A 373 6.29 -21.12 22.18
CA ASN A 373 6.89 -20.61 20.95
C ASN A 373 7.41 -19.17 21.06
N ILE A 374 6.68 -18.29 21.74
CA ILE A 374 7.16 -16.90 21.98
C ILE A 374 8.37 -16.89 22.90
N ALA A 375 8.38 -17.73 23.93
CA ALA A 375 9.54 -17.89 24.81
C ALA A 375 10.78 -18.31 24.02
N GLY A 376 10.62 -19.25 23.10
CA GLY A 376 11.69 -19.67 22.21
C GLY A 376 12.20 -18.56 21.30
N LEU A 377 11.31 -17.74 20.72
CA LEU A 377 11.69 -16.58 19.91
C LEU A 377 12.49 -15.56 20.72
N LEU A 378 12.01 -15.20 21.92
CA LEU A 378 12.68 -14.23 22.78
C LEU A 378 14.05 -14.74 23.28
N CYS A 379 14.13 -16.03 23.63
CA CYS A 379 15.40 -16.66 24.00
C CYS A 379 16.40 -16.60 22.82
N ALA A 380 15.96 -16.95 21.62
CA ALA A 380 16.79 -16.89 20.42
C ALA A 380 17.33 -15.48 20.14
N ALA A 381 16.48 -14.46 20.27
CA ALA A 381 16.86 -13.07 20.12
C ALA A 381 17.96 -12.64 21.12
N ILE A 382 17.79 -12.98 22.39
CA ILE A 382 18.79 -12.68 23.43
C ILE A 382 20.11 -13.38 23.10
N LEU A 383 20.08 -14.65 22.71
CA LEU A 383 21.29 -15.41 22.37
C LEU A 383 22.00 -14.83 21.13
N SER A 384 21.25 -14.36 20.15
CA SER A 384 21.77 -13.71 18.94
C SER A 384 22.50 -12.42 19.29
N ASP A 385 21.85 -11.44 19.91
CA ASP A 385 22.38 -10.12 20.20
C ASP A 385 23.52 -10.11 21.22
N THR A 386 23.43 -11.04 22.16
CA THR A 386 24.48 -11.18 23.20
C THR A 386 25.62 -12.12 22.79
N LEU A 387 25.58 -12.67 21.57
CA LEU A 387 26.52 -13.68 21.10
C LEU A 387 26.68 -14.82 22.12
N MET A 388 25.55 -15.40 22.53
CA MET A 388 25.51 -16.41 23.62
C MET A 388 26.20 -15.91 24.89
N PHE A 389 25.84 -14.72 25.35
CA PHE A 389 26.33 -14.01 26.56
C PHE A 389 27.79 -13.52 26.52
N ARG A 390 28.47 -13.56 25.37
CA ARG A 390 29.86 -13.15 25.19
C ARG A 390 29.99 -11.68 24.73
N SER A 391 28.92 -11.07 24.25
CA SER A 391 28.95 -9.66 23.88
C SER A 391 29.19 -8.75 25.08
N PRO A 392 30.02 -7.71 24.97
CA PRO A 392 30.17 -6.70 26.02
C PRO A 392 28.89 -5.89 26.30
N THR A 393 27.83 -6.09 25.48
CA THR A 393 26.51 -5.52 25.70
C THR A 393 25.68 -6.35 26.65
N CYS A 394 26.01 -7.63 26.84
CA CYS A 394 25.27 -8.57 27.68
C CYS A 394 25.25 -8.14 29.13
N THR A 395 24.09 -8.19 29.75
CA THR A 395 23.89 -7.92 31.18
C THR A 395 23.41 -9.18 31.90
N GLU A 396 23.47 -9.16 33.25
CA GLU A 396 22.92 -10.28 34.04
C GLU A 396 21.40 -10.46 33.79
N ARG A 397 20.68 -9.37 33.53
CA ARG A 397 19.23 -9.42 33.18
C ARG A 397 18.99 -10.23 31.91
N ASP A 398 19.87 -10.11 30.92
CA ASP A 398 19.76 -10.88 29.66
C ASP A 398 19.97 -12.38 29.92
N LYS A 399 20.94 -12.72 30.78
CA LYS A 399 21.23 -14.12 31.15
C LYS A 399 20.05 -14.75 31.89
N GLU A 400 19.52 -14.04 32.90
CA GLU A 400 18.38 -14.49 33.68
C GLU A 400 17.15 -14.67 32.80
N ALA A 401 16.84 -13.69 31.93
CA ALA A 401 15.74 -13.78 31.01
C ALA A 401 15.87 -14.97 30.04
N ALA A 402 17.05 -15.15 29.44
CA ALA A 402 17.30 -16.25 28.52
C ALA A 402 17.15 -17.62 29.19
N GLN A 403 17.65 -17.77 30.45
CA GLN A 403 17.51 -19.03 31.21
C GLN A 403 16.06 -19.38 31.51
N GLU A 404 15.25 -18.41 31.95
CA GLU A 404 13.83 -18.63 32.21
C GLU A 404 13.06 -18.91 30.93
N LEU A 405 13.33 -18.16 29.85
CA LEU A 405 12.71 -18.37 28.54
C LEU A 405 13.07 -19.74 27.96
N ALA A 406 14.31 -20.19 28.11
CA ALA A 406 14.75 -21.53 27.67
C ALA A 406 14.00 -22.66 28.38
N LYS A 407 13.73 -22.50 29.70
CA LYS A 407 12.91 -23.47 30.48
C LYS A 407 11.49 -23.54 29.92
N ILE A 408 10.86 -22.37 29.65
CA ILE A 408 9.51 -22.31 29.09
C ILE A 408 9.48 -22.94 27.70
N ALA A 409 10.47 -22.60 26.85
CA ALA A 409 10.59 -23.11 25.48
C ALA A 409 11.09 -24.56 25.40
N LYS A 410 11.52 -25.15 26.52
CA LYS A 410 12.04 -26.53 26.62
C LYS A 410 13.25 -26.78 25.71
N ILE A 411 14.13 -25.80 25.63
CA ILE A 411 15.37 -25.90 24.86
C ILE A 411 16.61 -25.88 25.78
N GLU A 412 17.67 -26.52 25.30
CA GLU A 412 18.99 -26.42 25.91
C GLU A 412 19.75 -25.34 25.15
N ILE A 413 20.20 -24.30 25.88
CA ILE A 413 20.71 -23.03 25.33
C ILE A 413 21.89 -23.27 24.36
N GLU A 414 22.91 -24.03 24.79
CA GLU A 414 24.13 -24.22 24.01
C GLU A 414 23.87 -24.99 22.70
N SER A 415 23.12 -26.07 22.79
CA SER A 415 22.73 -26.88 21.61
C SER A 415 21.89 -26.09 20.64
N PHE A 416 20.93 -25.31 21.14
CA PHE A 416 20.08 -24.47 20.30
C PHE A 416 20.86 -23.34 19.64
N ALA A 417 21.67 -22.59 20.42
CA ALA A 417 22.50 -21.49 19.91
C ALA A 417 23.45 -21.97 18.80
N ASN A 418 24.09 -23.11 18.99
CA ASN A 418 24.95 -23.71 17.97
C ASN A 418 24.22 -24.01 16.66
N LYS A 419 22.99 -24.49 16.72
CA LYS A 419 22.15 -24.74 15.51
C LYS A 419 21.75 -23.40 14.84
N MET A 420 21.37 -22.43 15.64
CA MET A 420 20.95 -21.12 15.19
C MET A 420 22.08 -20.36 14.47
N PHE A 421 23.25 -20.26 15.09
CA PHE A 421 24.41 -19.61 14.50
C PHE A 421 24.92 -20.35 13.23
N ARG A 422 24.89 -21.69 13.22
CA ARG A 422 25.20 -22.43 11.99
C ARG A 422 24.24 -22.13 10.85
N ALA A 423 22.96 -21.97 11.14
CA ALA A 423 21.98 -21.60 10.12
C ALA A 423 22.21 -20.19 9.58
N GLY A 424 22.64 -19.24 10.45
CA GLY A 424 22.98 -17.87 10.06
C GLY A 424 24.32 -17.73 9.32
N SER A 425 25.27 -18.66 9.55
CA SER A 425 26.62 -18.64 9.00
C SER A 425 26.78 -19.42 7.68
N ASN A 426 25.73 -19.72 6.94
CA ASN A 426 25.82 -20.52 5.70
C ASN A 426 26.68 -19.85 4.60
N LEU A 427 27.96 -19.63 4.95
CA LEU A 427 28.93 -18.86 4.17
C LEU A 427 29.39 -19.59 2.91
N SER A 428 29.28 -20.92 2.90
CA SER A 428 29.70 -21.75 1.76
C SER A 428 28.81 -21.54 0.52
N SER A 429 27.52 -21.24 0.69
CA SER A 429 26.58 -21.03 -0.40
C SER A 429 26.53 -19.60 -0.91
N LYS A 430 27.06 -18.61 -0.15
CA LYS A 430 27.02 -17.19 -0.50
C LYS A 430 28.17 -16.79 -1.43
N THR A 431 27.91 -15.83 -2.30
CA THR A 431 28.97 -15.19 -3.10
C THR A 431 29.84 -14.28 -2.24
N PRO A 432 31.08 -13.94 -2.63
CA PRO A 432 31.90 -12.97 -1.91
C PRO A 432 31.24 -11.61 -1.72
N GLU A 433 30.43 -11.17 -2.68
CA GLU A 433 29.65 -9.93 -2.60
C GLU A 433 28.57 -10.00 -1.53
N GLU A 434 27.80 -11.08 -1.49
CA GLU A 434 26.76 -11.31 -0.48
C GLU A 434 27.34 -11.40 0.93
N ILE A 435 28.51 -12.04 1.10
CA ILE A 435 29.22 -12.10 2.38
C ILE A 435 29.70 -10.70 2.79
N PHE A 436 30.32 -9.97 1.86
CA PHE A 436 30.89 -8.65 2.13
C PHE A 436 29.83 -7.62 2.56
N TYR A 437 28.70 -7.57 1.88
CA TYR A 437 27.63 -6.61 2.15
C TYR A 437 26.59 -7.09 3.18
N GLN A 438 26.72 -8.27 3.75
CA GLN A 438 25.79 -8.82 4.74
C GLN A 438 25.65 -7.92 5.98
N ASP A 439 26.80 -7.47 6.54
CA ASP A 439 26.84 -6.45 7.61
C ASP A 439 28.04 -5.52 7.38
N TYR A 440 27.98 -4.70 6.34
CA TYR A 440 28.98 -3.72 5.98
C TYR A 440 28.52 -2.30 6.34
N LYS A 441 29.42 -1.52 6.96
CA LYS A 441 29.17 -0.11 7.33
C LYS A 441 30.35 0.76 6.90
N LYS A 442 30.02 1.93 6.33
CA LYS A 442 30.99 2.98 5.99
C LYS A 442 31.11 3.95 7.15
N PHE A 443 32.33 4.35 7.48
CA PHE A 443 32.68 5.35 8.49
C PHE A 443 33.49 6.46 7.84
N ILE A 444 33.32 7.68 8.33
CA ILE A 444 34.05 8.86 7.86
C ILE A 444 34.60 9.58 9.09
N VAL A 445 35.89 9.84 9.07
CA VAL A 445 36.61 10.62 10.10
C VAL A 445 37.42 11.66 9.35
N ASP A 446 37.06 12.94 9.51
CA ASP A 446 37.59 14.04 8.73
C ASP A 446 37.52 13.74 7.22
N ASP A 447 38.66 13.70 6.51
CA ASP A 447 38.73 13.40 5.07
C ASP A 447 39.00 11.91 4.77
N LEU A 448 39.03 11.05 5.78
CA LEU A 448 39.27 9.62 5.64
C LEU A 448 37.96 8.83 5.69
N ALA A 449 37.63 8.15 4.61
CA ALA A 449 36.52 7.21 4.57
C ALA A 449 37.03 5.77 4.57
N PHE A 450 36.54 4.94 5.48
CA PHE A 450 36.85 3.52 5.54
C PHE A 450 35.57 2.67 5.72
N GLY A 451 35.64 1.43 5.27
CA GLY A 451 34.55 0.48 5.38
C GLY A 451 34.88 -0.66 6.35
N VAL A 452 33.90 -1.10 7.11
CA VAL A 452 34.07 -2.25 8.03
C VAL A 452 32.89 -3.21 7.87
N GLY A 453 33.18 -4.42 7.38
CA GLY A 453 32.26 -5.55 7.40
C GLY A 453 32.46 -6.44 8.62
N GLN A 454 31.44 -7.21 8.98
CA GLN A 454 31.54 -8.21 10.04
C GLN A 454 30.66 -9.42 9.71
N ILE A 455 31.20 -10.61 9.93
CA ILE A 455 30.44 -11.86 10.01
C ILE A 455 30.93 -12.70 11.18
N SER A 456 30.05 -13.57 11.66
CA SER A 456 30.40 -14.54 12.70
C SER A 456 30.51 -15.94 12.08
N PHE A 457 31.45 -16.71 12.55
CA PHE A 457 31.66 -18.11 12.14
C PHE A 457 31.99 -18.99 13.35
N MET A 458 31.96 -20.30 13.19
CA MET A 458 32.14 -21.25 14.30
C MET A 458 33.26 -22.24 14.08
N SER A 459 33.76 -22.46 12.84
CA SER A 459 34.82 -23.42 12.55
C SER A 459 36.01 -22.75 11.87
N GLU A 460 37.22 -23.20 12.21
CA GLU A 460 38.47 -22.75 11.59
C GLU A 460 38.56 -23.09 10.08
N GLU A 461 37.87 -24.17 9.66
CA GLU A 461 37.83 -24.57 8.25
C GLU A 461 37.01 -23.58 7.40
N GLU A 462 35.89 -23.06 7.97
CA GLU A 462 35.10 -22.00 7.34
C GLU A 462 35.90 -20.70 7.22
N LEU A 463 36.68 -20.35 8.26
CA LEU A 463 37.51 -19.14 8.30
C LEU A 463 38.42 -19.04 7.09
N GLN A 464 39.24 -20.07 6.82
CA GLN A 464 40.20 -20.03 5.73
C GLN A 464 39.50 -19.94 4.36
N THR A 465 38.44 -20.70 4.17
CA THR A 465 37.64 -20.67 2.93
C THR A 465 37.04 -19.28 2.67
N VAL A 466 36.53 -18.64 3.70
CA VAL A 466 35.95 -17.29 3.59
C VAL A 466 37.04 -16.24 3.36
N LYS A 467 38.17 -16.32 4.06
CA LYS A 467 39.33 -15.44 3.90
C LYS A 467 39.81 -15.44 2.44
N ASP A 468 40.02 -16.63 1.88
CA ASP A 468 40.52 -16.79 0.50
C ASP A 468 39.55 -16.21 -0.56
N ARG A 469 38.28 -16.21 -0.27
CA ARG A 469 37.21 -15.65 -1.13
C ARG A 469 37.00 -14.16 -0.97
N LEU A 470 37.14 -13.63 0.25
CA LEU A 470 36.90 -12.21 0.56
C LEU A 470 38.06 -11.31 0.18
N MET A 471 39.31 -11.74 0.35
CA MET A 471 40.49 -10.90 0.09
C MET A 471 40.51 -10.32 -1.34
N PRO A 472 40.31 -11.11 -2.42
CA PRO A 472 40.23 -10.55 -3.77
C PRO A 472 39.02 -9.62 -4.00
N TYR A 473 37.97 -9.81 -3.24
CA TYR A 473 36.79 -8.95 -3.32
C TYR A 473 37.01 -7.62 -2.59
N MET A 474 37.64 -7.62 -1.42
CA MET A 474 38.03 -6.42 -0.68
C MET A 474 38.96 -5.53 -1.49
N GLU A 475 39.94 -6.12 -2.20
CA GLU A 475 40.84 -5.42 -3.13
C GLU A 475 40.05 -4.69 -4.23
N LYS A 476 39.07 -5.36 -4.83
CA LYS A 476 38.18 -4.80 -5.86
C LYS A 476 37.26 -3.68 -5.33
N GLU A 477 36.84 -3.77 -4.07
CA GLU A 477 35.94 -2.79 -3.45
C GLU A 477 36.67 -1.58 -2.87
N CYS A 478 37.94 -1.74 -2.48
CA CYS A 478 38.78 -0.64 -2.02
C CYS A 478 38.99 0.39 -3.15
N GLY A 479 38.85 1.66 -2.83
CA GLY A 479 38.86 2.77 -3.81
C GLY A 479 37.50 3.14 -4.38
N LYS A 480 36.51 2.27 -4.33
CA LYS A 480 35.14 2.62 -4.75
C LYS A 480 34.48 3.57 -3.74
N HIS A 481 33.64 4.47 -4.26
CA HIS A 481 32.90 5.43 -3.45
C HIS A 481 33.75 6.27 -2.46
N GLY A 482 35.03 6.48 -2.78
CA GLY A 482 35.97 7.24 -1.97
C GLY A 482 36.42 6.54 -0.68
N ILE A 483 36.34 5.22 -0.62
CA ILE A 483 36.80 4.40 0.51
C ILE A 483 38.28 4.11 0.32
N LYS A 484 39.14 4.56 1.26
CA LYS A 484 40.59 4.36 1.21
C LYS A 484 41.05 3.07 1.87
N MET A 485 40.32 2.60 2.87
CA MET A 485 40.64 1.39 3.64
C MET A 485 39.38 0.53 3.80
N VAL A 486 39.55 -0.77 3.73
CA VAL A 486 38.49 -1.75 3.96
C VAL A 486 38.96 -2.75 5.01
N PHE A 487 38.14 -2.94 6.02
CA PHE A 487 38.35 -3.91 7.08
C PHE A 487 37.21 -4.92 7.10
N PHE A 488 37.52 -6.16 7.45
CA PHE A 488 36.49 -7.18 7.56
C PHE A 488 36.77 -8.09 8.79
N MET A 489 35.81 -8.08 9.74
CA MET A 489 35.89 -8.88 10.95
C MET A 489 35.33 -10.27 10.69
N LEU A 490 36.17 -11.28 10.72
CA LEU A 490 35.79 -12.69 10.78
C LEU A 490 35.80 -13.10 12.25
N THR A 491 34.64 -13.06 12.90
CA THR A 491 34.53 -13.22 14.37
C THR A 491 34.20 -14.66 14.73
N ASN A 492 35.12 -15.32 15.45
CA ASN A 492 34.86 -16.61 16.06
C ASN A 492 34.21 -16.42 17.43
N ILE A 493 32.90 -16.69 17.51
CA ILE A 493 32.11 -16.50 18.72
C ILE A 493 32.58 -17.45 19.86
N ILE A 494 32.99 -18.67 19.50
CA ILE A 494 33.38 -19.70 20.49
C ILE A 494 34.74 -19.36 21.13
N LYS A 495 35.70 -18.87 20.34
CA LYS A 495 37.03 -18.52 20.79
C LYS A 495 37.17 -17.08 21.28
N GLU A 496 36.10 -16.30 21.20
CA GLU A 496 36.10 -14.87 21.55
C GLU A 496 37.22 -14.07 20.85
N SER A 497 37.46 -14.34 19.59
CA SER A 497 38.50 -13.70 18.78
C SER A 497 38.01 -13.33 17.41
N THR A 498 38.67 -12.32 16.79
CA THR A 498 38.38 -11.91 15.42
C THR A 498 39.65 -12.02 14.60
N GLU A 499 39.56 -12.71 13.44
CA GLU A 499 40.52 -12.51 12.36
C GLU A 499 40.10 -11.26 11.60
N LEU A 500 40.88 -10.18 11.74
CA LEU A 500 40.62 -8.92 11.05
C LEU A 500 41.38 -8.91 9.73
N LEU A 501 40.64 -8.92 8.64
CA LEU A 501 41.19 -8.69 7.30
C LEU A 501 41.28 -7.18 7.06
N CYS A 502 42.34 -6.72 6.45
CA CYS A 502 42.53 -5.31 6.12
C CYS A 502 43.14 -5.14 4.72
N TYR A 503 42.66 -4.11 3.99
CA TYR A 503 43.15 -3.73 2.69
C TYR A 503 43.07 -2.22 2.46
N GLY A 504 44.07 -1.66 1.79
CA GLY A 504 44.14 -0.23 1.48
C GLY A 504 45.34 0.46 2.11
N GLU A 505 45.72 1.61 1.54
CA GLU A 505 46.88 2.37 1.99
C GLU A 505 46.73 2.86 3.42
N GLY A 506 47.66 2.49 4.31
CA GLY A 506 47.66 2.85 5.75
C GLY A 506 46.80 1.97 6.64
N SER A 507 46.13 0.93 6.10
CA SER A 507 45.29 0.03 6.90
C SER A 507 46.09 -0.71 7.97
N ASP A 508 47.30 -1.18 7.65
CA ASP A 508 48.20 -1.89 8.59
C ASP A 508 48.66 -0.98 9.73
N GLY A 509 48.99 0.28 9.40
CA GLY A 509 49.37 1.29 10.39
C GLY A 509 48.24 1.57 11.38
N LEU A 510 47.02 1.74 10.88
CA LEU A 510 45.84 1.98 11.71
C LEU A 510 45.58 0.79 12.68
N VAL A 511 45.72 -0.44 12.19
CA VAL A 511 45.55 -1.63 13.04
C VAL A 511 46.64 -1.67 14.14
N TYR A 512 47.89 -1.39 13.78
CA TYR A 512 48.98 -1.36 14.72
C TYR A 512 48.80 -0.28 15.79
N GLU A 513 48.43 0.92 15.43
CA GLU A 513 48.15 2.02 16.38
C GLU A 513 46.95 1.72 17.29
N ALA A 514 45.91 1.10 16.76
CA ALA A 514 44.68 0.83 17.52
C ALA A 514 44.79 -0.38 18.47
N PHE A 515 45.56 -1.40 18.09
CA PHE A 515 45.58 -2.68 18.80
C PHE A 515 46.99 -3.14 19.24
N GLY A 516 48.06 -2.58 18.68
CA GLY A 516 49.42 -3.03 18.91
C GLY A 516 49.80 -4.32 18.18
N GLU A 517 48.91 -4.81 17.31
CA GLU A 517 49.09 -6.07 16.59
C GLU A 517 49.66 -5.81 15.17
N LYS A 518 50.58 -6.68 14.73
CA LYS A 518 51.12 -6.63 13.37
C LYS A 518 50.21 -7.35 12.42
N VAL A 519 50.03 -6.73 11.25
CA VAL A 519 49.31 -7.34 10.14
C VAL A 519 50.27 -8.20 9.32
N GLU A 520 49.94 -9.47 9.15
CA GLU A 520 50.66 -10.42 8.30
C GLU A 520 49.68 -10.96 7.25
N ASP A 521 50.08 -11.04 5.99
CA ASP A 521 49.23 -11.47 4.84
C ASP A 521 47.86 -10.79 4.83
N SER A 522 47.86 -9.45 5.03
CA SER A 522 46.62 -8.62 5.08
C SER A 522 45.62 -9.04 6.14
N SER A 523 46.04 -9.70 7.21
CA SER A 523 45.21 -10.06 8.33
C SER A 523 45.94 -10.02 9.66
N CYS A 524 45.21 -9.86 10.76
CA CYS A 524 45.71 -10.03 12.09
C CYS A 524 44.64 -10.64 13.01
N ARG A 525 45.07 -11.38 14.01
CA ARG A 525 44.18 -11.95 15.02
C ARG A 525 44.03 -11.04 16.21
N LEU A 526 42.84 -10.69 16.57
CA LEU A 526 42.47 -9.83 17.68
C LEU A 526 41.78 -10.68 18.76
N GLU A 527 42.46 -11.00 19.83
CA GLU A 527 41.90 -11.75 20.97
C GLU A 527 40.98 -10.86 21.82
N GLY A 528 39.83 -11.39 22.23
CA GLY A 528 38.83 -10.67 23.03
C GLY A 528 38.04 -9.61 22.25
N VAL A 529 38.24 -9.47 20.95
CA VAL A 529 37.51 -8.51 20.11
C VAL A 529 36.42 -9.24 19.33
N VAL A 530 35.17 -9.04 19.71
CA VAL A 530 33.98 -9.69 19.09
C VAL A 530 32.94 -8.68 18.61
N SER A 531 33.11 -7.40 18.94
CA SER A 531 32.12 -6.35 18.58
C SER A 531 32.75 -5.22 17.80
N ARG A 532 32.32 -5.05 16.53
CA ARG A 532 32.65 -3.90 15.71
C ARG A 532 32.31 -2.58 16.39
N LYS A 533 31.06 -2.46 16.88
CA LYS A 533 30.48 -1.22 17.43
C LYS A 533 31.16 -0.76 18.75
N LYS A 534 31.49 -1.70 19.64
CA LYS A 534 32.00 -1.37 21.00
C LYS A 534 33.51 -1.53 21.17
N GLN A 535 34.15 -2.32 20.32
CA GLN A 535 35.57 -2.65 20.51
C GLN A 535 36.45 -2.20 19.34
N LEU A 536 36.06 -2.47 18.08
CA LEU A 536 36.90 -2.11 16.95
C LEU A 536 36.79 -0.61 16.60
N ILE A 537 35.58 -0.12 16.34
CA ILE A 537 35.39 1.27 15.89
C ILE A 537 35.89 2.30 16.90
N PRO A 538 35.62 2.20 18.22
CA PRO A 538 36.14 3.18 19.17
C PRO A 538 37.67 3.24 19.18
N LYS A 539 38.37 2.11 19.05
CA LYS A 539 39.85 2.08 18.99
C LYS A 539 40.39 2.70 17.69
N PHE A 540 39.75 2.42 16.55
CA PHE A 540 40.10 3.08 15.28
C PHE A 540 39.89 4.59 15.34
N MET A 541 38.77 5.04 15.91
CA MET A 541 38.49 6.46 16.08
C MET A 541 39.52 7.15 16.95
N ASN A 542 39.94 6.51 18.05
CA ASN A 542 40.98 7.04 18.93
C ASN A 542 42.35 7.11 18.23
N ALA A 543 42.73 6.09 17.45
CA ALA A 543 43.98 6.06 16.69
C ALA A 543 44.02 7.11 15.57
N LEU A 544 42.92 7.39 14.94
CA LEU A 544 42.81 8.41 13.86
C LEU A 544 42.78 9.85 14.39
N GLN A 545 42.52 10.07 15.67
CA GLN A 545 42.49 11.40 16.32
C GLN A 545 43.84 11.78 16.99
N GLN A 546 44.79 10.86 17.05
CA GLN A 546 46.16 11.10 17.55
C GLN A 546 47.08 11.50 16.38
#